data_6640a160e4ffda583db0f0ded8652889
#
_entry.id   6640a160e4ffda583db0f0ded8652889
#
_cell.length_a   1.000
_cell.length_b   1.000
_cell.length_c   1.000
_cell.angle_alpha   90.00
_cell.angle_beta   90.00
_cell.angle_gamma   90.00
#
_symmetry.space_group_name_H-M   'P 1'
#
loop_
_entity.id
_entity.type
_entity.pdbx_description
1 polymer ?
#
loop_
_entity_poly.entity_id
_entity_poly.type
_entity_poly.pdbx_seq_one_letter_code
_entity_poly.pdbx_strand_id
1 'polypeptide(L)'
;MPRNVPWFTVRAQDFPNPEIARESLDAYGEDRGEGRRLYRFPVVFPSDHWQTVMPHELAAWGAHEKHYWSQYSADGRVRHCMCHASVPVDETGRRTIRLFGGRKTVIREDNGGLCDPETCREYQQRQCNLTGRFLFFIPGIRSISAFELHTNSFYAMNAAIQKFETVGFLRGGRISGFLDRQRTPFYLTKKLMEVAHIDEQGRAVRVPQWIIDLEAPVDVTALLRDNEDTETALVQAQLATQLLQGSSVAASAEPLQPEATEVASVEAPPLREGQPSLEQLMARVQAYGIARERYQAYADRRWGRGWKINPHGRARAWDELERYRNDPQGYLDKIESELQLASRGRAS
;
A
#
# COMPACT_ATOMS: atom_id res chain seq x y z
N MET A 1 4.20 0.27 -21.84
CA MET A 1 3.31 1.19 -21.12
C MET A 1 1.87 0.89 -21.46
N PRO A 2 0.92 0.94 -20.51
CA PRO A 2 -0.49 0.80 -20.84
C PRO A 2 -0.89 1.91 -21.83
N ARG A 3 -1.59 1.55 -22.90
CA ARG A 3 -2.10 2.53 -23.86
C ARG A 3 -3.21 3.35 -23.21
N ASN A 4 -3.32 4.64 -23.57
CA ASN A 4 -4.40 5.52 -23.11
C ASN A 4 -5.71 5.23 -23.88
N VAL A 5 -6.26 4.05 -23.68
CA VAL A 5 -7.50 3.54 -24.30
C VAL A 5 -8.43 2.96 -23.23
N PRO A 6 -9.76 2.93 -23.46
CA PRO A 6 -10.72 2.50 -22.46
C PRO A 6 -10.71 0.99 -22.16
N TRP A 7 -9.98 0.19 -22.91
CA TRP A 7 -9.93 -1.28 -22.77
C TRP A 7 -8.58 -1.80 -22.33
N PHE A 8 -8.54 -3.02 -21.88
CA PHE A 8 -7.34 -3.79 -21.60
C PHE A 8 -6.96 -4.65 -22.79
N THR A 9 -5.67 -4.81 -23.01
CA THR A 9 -5.13 -5.70 -24.04
C THR A 9 -4.54 -6.92 -23.36
N VAL A 10 -5.01 -8.11 -23.74
CA VAL A 10 -4.40 -9.38 -23.33
C VAL A 10 -3.28 -9.70 -24.32
N ARG A 11 -2.05 -9.81 -23.84
CA ARG A 11 -0.89 -10.17 -24.66
C ARG A 11 -0.73 -11.68 -24.67
N ALA A 12 -1.17 -12.30 -25.73
CA ALA A 12 -1.01 -13.74 -25.92
C ALA A 12 0.44 -14.20 -26.07
N GLN A 13 1.32 -13.31 -26.50
CA GLN A 13 2.74 -13.61 -26.74
C GLN A 13 3.54 -13.84 -25.43
N ASP A 14 3.08 -13.26 -24.33
CA ASP A 14 3.74 -13.37 -23.03
C ASP A 14 3.24 -14.59 -22.21
N PHE A 15 2.26 -15.33 -22.76
CA PHE A 15 1.68 -16.48 -22.09
C PHE A 15 2.16 -17.78 -22.75
N PRO A 16 2.48 -18.81 -21.94
CA PRO A 16 2.81 -20.15 -22.45
C PRO A 16 1.62 -20.79 -23.19
N ASN A 17 0.40 -20.27 -22.99
CA ASN A 17 -0.81 -20.75 -23.66
C ASN A 17 -1.59 -19.58 -24.29
N PRO A 18 -1.50 -19.35 -25.62
CA PRO A 18 -2.24 -18.29 -26.31
C PRO A 18 -3.77 -18.47 -26.27
N GLU A 19 -4.27 -19.67 -25.93
CA GLU A 19 -5.69 -19.93 -25.78
C GLU A 19 -6.29 -19.18 -24.59
N ILE A 20 -5.53 -18.96 -23.51
CA ILE A 20 -5.97 -18.20 -22.33
C ILE A 20 -6.39 -16.77 -22.71
N ALA A 21 -5.66 -16.12 -23.61
CA ALA A 21 -6.00 -14.77 -24.09
C ALA A 21 -7.34 -14.79 -24.82
N ARG A 22 -7.57 -15.80 -25.65
CA ARG A 22 -8.84 -15.98 -26.38
C ARG A 22 -9.97 -16.29 -25.41
N GLU A 23 -9.77 -17.25 -24.50
CA GLU A 23 -10.75 -17.62 -23.49
C GLU A 23 -11.17 -16.41 -22.64
N SER A 24 -10.22 -15.54 -22.25
CA SER A 24 -10.51 -14.31 -21.51
C SER A 24 -11.38 -13.33 -22.30
N LEU A 25 -11.10 -13.15 -23.59
CA LEU A 25 -11.90 -12.32 -24.50
C LEU A 25 -13.27 -12.94 -24.78
N ASP A 26 -13.35 -14.26 -24.89
CA ASP A 26 -14.63 -14.97 -25.13
C ASP A 26 -15.53 -14.91 -23.90
N ALA A 27 -14.94 -14.99 -22.70
CA ALA A 27 -15.72 -14.96 -21.46
C ALA A 27 -16.17 -13.54 -21.06
N TYR A 28 -15.31 -12.53 -21.22
CA TYR A 28 -15.51 -11.20 -20.65
C TYR A 28 -15.34 -10.04 -21.66
N GLY A 29 -15.11 -10.34 -22.92
CA GLY A 29 -15.00 -9.33 -23.95
C GLY A 29 -16.35 -8.76 -24.35
N GLU A 30 -16.43 -7.44 -24.50
CA GLU A 30 -17.58 -6.70 -25.01
C GLU A 30 -17.21 -6.10 -26.38
N ASP A 31 -18.16 -6.08 -27.31
CA ASP A 31 -18.04 -5.34 -28.56
C ASP A 31 -18.80 -4.01 -28.45
N ARG A 32 -18.06 -2.91 -28.49
CA ARG A 32 -18.60 -1.54 -28.45
C ARG A 32 -18.40 -0.80 -29.79
N GLY A 33 -18.28 -1.56 -30.90
CA GLY A 33 -18.12 -1.01 -32.24
C GLY A 33 -16.69 -1.07 -32.78
N GLU A 34 -15.70 -1.47 -31.96
CA GLU A 34 -14.28 -1.61 -32.37
C GLU A 34 -13.77 -3.05 -32.29
N GLY A 35 -14.70 -4.02 -32.31
CA GLY A 35 -14.42 -5.42 -32.06
C GLY A 35 -14.35 -5.75 -30.57
N ARG A 36 -14.24 -7.04 -30.29
CA ARG A 36 -14.31 -7.55 -28.93
C ARG A 36 -13.09 -7.15 -28.10
N ARG A 37 -13.31 -6.43 -26.99
CA ARG A 37 -12.30 -5.87 -26.08
C ARG A 37 -12.66 -6.12 -24.63
N LEU A 38 -11.67 -6.14 -23.72
CA LEU A 38 -11.88 -6.20 -22.29
C LEU A 38 -12.02 -4.79 -21.71
N TYR A 39 -13.22 -4.38 -21.36
CA TYR A 39 -13.50 -3.10 -20.70
C TYR A 39 -13.61 -3.25 -19.20
N ARG A 40 -14.22 -4.33 -18.74
CA ARG A 40 -14.46 -4.68 -17.34
C ARG A 40 -14.43 -6.18 -17.19
N PHE A 41 -13.67 -6.70 -16.23
CA PHE A 41 -13.60 -8.14 -15.99
C PHE A 41 -13.42 -8.45 -14.50
N PRO A 42 -13.93 -9.61 -14.02
CA PRO A 42 -13.82 -10.01 -12.64
C PRO A 42 -12.41 -10.45 -12.30
N VAL A 43 -11.99 -10.16 -11.06
CA VAL A 43 -10.71 -10.62 -10.53
C VAL A 43 -10.84 -11.06 -9.08
N VAL A 44 -10.04 -12.03 -8.67
CA VAL A 44 -9.86 -12.44 -7.28
C VAL A 44 -8.39 -12.37 -6.92
N PHE A 45 -8.11 -11.89 -5.73
CA PHE A 45 -6.74 -11.74 -5.25
C PHE A 45 -6.29 -12.95 -4.44
N PRO A 46 -5.00 -13.37 -4.56
CA PRO A 46 -4.50 -14.57 -3.92
C PRO A 46 -4.06 -14.38 -2.46
N SER A 47 -4.02 -13.15 -1.96
CA SER A 47 -3.50 -12.84 -0.62
C SER A 47 -4.33 -11.75 0.06
N ASP A 48 -4.38 -11.77 1.38
CA ASP A 48 -5.00 -10.72 2.21
C ASP A 48 -4.10 -9.51 2.44
N HIS A 49 -2.84 -9.61 2.05
CA HIS A 49 -1.89 -8.50 2.10
C HIS A 49 -1.88 -7.76 0.77
N TRP A 50 -2.40 -6.53 0.75
CA TRP A 50 -2.46 -5.75 -0.49
C TRP A 50 -1.08 -5.47 -1.10
N GLN A 51 -0.02 -5.40 -0.28
CA GLN A 51 1.36 -5.26 -0.75
C GLN A 51 1.82 -6.46 -1.59
N THR A 52 1.28 -7.65 -1.32
CA THR A 52 1.58 -8.86 -2.08
C THR A 52 0.82 -8.88 -3.41
N VAL A 53 -0.45 -8.44 -3.41
CA VAL A 53 -1.29 -8.48 -4.62
C VAL A 53 -1.14 -7.23 -5.49
N MET A 54 -0.57 -6.17 -4.95
CA MET A 54 -0.21 -4.96 -5.68
C MET A 54 1.19 -4.46 -5.29
N PRO A 55 2.23 -5.25 -5.55
CA PRO A 55 3.60 -4.79 -5.33
C PRO A 55 3.91 -3.58 -6.19
N HIS A 56 4.57 -2.59 -5.60
CA HIS A 56 4.97 -1.36 -6.28
C HIS A 56 6.35 -0.92 -5.81
N GLU A 57 7.05 -0.27 -6.69
CA GLU A 57 8.42 0.19 -6.45
C GLU A 57 8.69 1.48 -7.24
N LEU A 58 9.67 2.24 -6.81
CA LEU A 58 10.34 3.21 -7.67
C LEU A 58 11.42 2.45 -8.45
N ALA A 59 11.46 2.58 -9.77
CA ALA A 59 12.43 1.87 -10.58
C ALA A 59 12.96 2.72 -11.73
N ALA A 60 14.26 2.64 -11.96
CA ALA A 60 14.96 3.18 -13.11
C ALA A 60 15.29 2.03 -14.06
N TRP A 61 14.75 2.11 -15.28
CA TRP A 61 14.91 1.08 -16.31
C TRP A 61 15.90 1.51 -17.37
N GLY A 62 16.82 0.62 -17.70
CA GLY A 62 17.58 0.69 -18.94
C GLY A 62 16.82 0.07 -20.11
N ALA A 63 17.52 -0.16 -21.22
CA ALA A 63 16.91 -0.76 -22.41
C ALA A 63 16.41 -2.21 -22.18
N HIS A 64 17.10 -2.98 -21.34
CA HIS A 64 16.84 -4.41 -21.16
C HIS A 64 16.66 -4.84 -19.70
N GLU A 65 17.12 -4.05 -18.73
CA GLU A 65 17.08 -4.42 -17.31
C GLU A 65 16.83 -3.20 -16.42
N LYS A 66 16.41 -3.46 -15.17
CA LYS A 66 16.38 -2.44 -14.13
C LYS A 66 17.81 -2.08 -13.73
N HIS A 67 18.12 -0.78 -13.69
CA HIS A 67 19.36 -0.29 -13.12
C HIS A 67 19.24 -0.15 -11.62
N TYR A 68 18.19 0.52 -11.16
CA TYR A 68 17.91 0.77 -9.75
C TYR A 68 16.44 0.52 -9.45
N TRP A 69 16.15 0.09 -8.22
CA TRP A 69 14.78 -0.04 -7.75
C TRP A 69 14.70 0.12 -6.23
N SER A 70 13.53 0.51 -5.75
CA SER A 70 13.29 0.59 -4.31
C SER A 70 12.85 -0.75 -3.75
N GLN A 71 13.32 -1.05 -2.54
CA GLN A 71 12.89 -2.21 -1.77
C GLN A 71 12.75 -1.82 -0.31
N TYR A 72 11.64 -2.21 0.33
CA TYR A 72 11.50 -2.01 1.75
C TYR A 72 12.29 -3.05 2.54
N SER A 73 12.83 -2.62 3.68
CA SER A 73 13.37 -3.52 4.69
C SER A 73 12.29 -4.50 5.18
N ALA A 74 12.68 -5.62 5.77
CA ALA A 74 11.74 -6.66 6.24
C ALA A 74 10.72 -6.13 7.25
N ASP A 75 11.06 -5.09 8.02
CA ASP A 75 10.17 -4.41 8.96
C ASP A 75 9.32 -3.30 8.32
N GLY A 76 9.48 -3.07 7.01
CA GLY A 76 8.75 -2.06 6.23
C GLY A 76 9.10 -0.60 6.56
N ARG A 77 10.12 -0.34 7.38
CA ARG A 77 10.42 1.00 7.90
C ARG A 77 11.37 1.81 7.03
N VAL A 78 12.29 1.12 6.38
CA VAL A 78 13.33 1.75 5.57
C VAL A 78 13.13 1.33 4.12
N ARG A 79 13.17 2.30 3.22
CA ARG A 79 13.16 2.05 1.78
C ARG A 79 14.57 2.19 1.24
N HIS A 80 15.16 1.06 0.85
CA HIS A 80 16.49 0.98 0.27
C HIS A 80 16.44 1.17 -1.24
N CYS A 81 17.47 1.80 -1.79
CA CYS A 81 17.75 1.79 -3.22
C CYS A 81 18.64 0.59 -3.53
N MET A 82 18.16 -0.27 -4.43
CA MET A 82 18.82 -1.51 -4.81
C MET A 82 19.41 -1.41 -6.20
N CYS A 83 20.48 -2.17 -6.44
CA CYS A 83 21.06 -2.36 -7.76
C CYS A 83 21.58 -3.79 -7.92
N HIS A 84 21.97 -4.15 -9.13
CA HIS A 84 22.72 -5.38 -9.35
C HIS A 84 24.19 -5.19 -9.00
N ALA A 85 24.76 -6.15 -8.28
CA ALA A 85 26.20 -6.17 -8.03
C ALA A 85 26.99 -6.15 -9.32
N SER A 86 28.16 -5.52 -9.29
CA SER A 86 29.10 -5.55 -10.39
C SER A 86 29.43 -7.00 -10.77
N VAL A 87 29.52 -7.29 -12.05
CA VAL A 87 29.94 -8.61 -12.51
C VAL A 87 31.44 -8.73 -12.24
N PRO A 88 31.88 -9.73 -11.44
CA PRO A 88 33.32 -9.94 -11.21
C PRO A 88 34.05 -10.13 -12.53
N VAL A 89 35.23 -9.54 -12.62
CA VAL A 89 36.13 -9.69 -13.77
C VAL A 89 37.31 -10.53 -13.29
N ASP A 90 37.70 -11.52 -14.06
CA ASP A 90 38.87 -12.34 -13.79
C ASP A 90 40.18 -11.56 -14.05
N GLU A 91 41.31 -12.18 -13.71
CA GLU A 91 42.64 -11.59 -13.92
C GLU A 91 42.95 -11.27 -15.39
N THR A 92 42.18 -11.84 -16.33
CA THR A 92 42.29 -11.63 -17.77
C THR A 92 41.35 -10.56 -18.29
N GLY A 93 40.58 -9.90 -17.43
CA GLY A 93 39.57 -8.89 -17.82
C GLY A 93 38.27 -9.46 -18.37
N ARG A 94 38.05 -10.79 -18.28
CA ARG A 94 36.82 -11.43 -18.74
C ARG A 94 35.78 -11.43 -17.63
N ARG A 95 34.52 -11.15 -18.02
CA ARG A 95 33.38 -11.18 -17.08
C ARG A 95 33.08 -12.63 -16.67
N THR A 96 33.03 -12.89 -15.38
CA THR A 96 32.63 -14.19 -14.84
C THR A 96 31.11 -14.35 -14.95
N ILE A 97 30.67 -15.29 -15.81
CA ILE A 97 29.24 -15.58 -15.96
C ILE A 97 28.85 -16.66 -14.95
N ARG A 98 27.86 -16.38 -14.12
CA ARG A 98 27.23 -17.42 -13.31
C ARG A 98 26.14 -18.11 -14.14
N LEU A 99 26.25 -19.42 -14.30
CA LEU A 99 25.30 -20.23 -15.06
C LEU A 99 23.91 -20.28 -14.43
N PHE A 100 23.80 -20.12 -13.09
CA PHE A 100 22.55 -20.18 -12.35
C PHE A 100 22.47 -19.04 -11.33
N GLY A 101 21.25 -18.53 -11.08
CA GLY A 101 20.95 -17.59 -9.99
C GLY A 101 21.03 -16.10 -10.32
N GLY A 102 21.30 -15.71 -11.57
CA GLY A 102 21.32 -14.31 -11.99
C GLY A 102 22.37 -13.44 -11.29
N ARG A 103 22.29 -12.14 -11.43
CA ARG A 103 23.16 -11.15 -10.77
C ARG A 103 22.70 -10.97 -9.32
N LYS A 104 23.66 -10.92 -8.39
CA LYS A 104 23.36 -10.63 -6.98
C LYS A 104 22.80 -9.21 -6.87
N THR A 105 21.74 -9.06 -6.08
CA THR A 105 21.18 -7.78 -5.70
C THR A 105 21.90 -7.25 -4.46
N VAL A 106 22.25 -5.98 -4.47
CA VAL A 106 22.92 -5.27 -3.38
C VAL A 106 22.27 -3.91 -3.16
N ILE A 107 22.47 -3.35 -1.97
CA ILE A 107 22.11 -1.96 -1.69
C ILE A 107 23.03 -1.06 -2.52
N ARG A 108 22.47 -0.02 -3.13
CA ARG A 108 23.21 0.96 -3.89
C ARG A 108 24.03 1.86 -2.95
N GLU A 109 25.32 1.92 -3.15
CA GLU A 109 26.23 2.70 -2.27
C GLU A 109 26.26 4.19 -2.62
N ASP A 110 26.16 4.54 -3.92
CA ASP A 110 26.31 5.92 -4.43
C ASP A 110 25.38 6.96 -3.79
N ASN A 111 24.21 6.52 -3.30
CA ASN A 111 23.20 7.36 -2.67
C ASN A 111 23.03 7.07 -1.16
N GLY A 112 24.01 6.45 -0.53
CA GLY A 112 23.96 6.06 0.87
C GLY A 112 22.98 4.92 1.16
N GLY A 113 22.51 4.21 0.15
CA GLY A 113 21.64 3.04 0.30
C GLY A 113 20.16 3.35 0.52
N LEU A 114 19.77 4.61 0.66
CA LEU A 114 18.39 5.02 0.90
C LEU A 114 17.71 5.42 -0.40
N CYS A 115 16.44 5.02 -0.53
CA CYS A 115 15.59 5.46 -1.64
C CYS A 115 14.74 6.66 -1.20
N ASP A 116 15.29 7.85 -1.38
CA ASP A 116 14.64 9.11 -1.12
C ASP A 116 14.41 9.87 -2.44
N PRO A 117 13.16 10.01 -2.91
CA PRO A 117 12.85 10.72 -4.15
C PRO A 117 13.25 12.20 -4.12
N GLU A 118 13.24 12.83 -2.94
CA GLU A 118 13.51 14.27 -2.82
C GLU A 118 14.98 14.60 -3.09
N THR A 119 15.88 13.69 -2.73
CA THR A 119 17.32 13.85 -2.90
C THR A 119 17.90 13.05 -4.08
N CYS A 120 17.12 12.12 -4.63
CA CYS A 120 17.58 11.21 -5.67
C CYS A 120 17.67 11.89 -7.04
N ARG A 121 18.86 11.95 -7.62
CA ARG A 121 19.13 12.55 -8.94
C ARG A 121 18.35 11.89 -10.06
N GLU A 122 18.29 10.55 -10.09
CA GLU A 122 17.60 9.79 -11.13
C GLU A 122 16.08 10.03 -11.07
N TYR A 123 15.52 10.21 -9.85
CA TYR A 123 14.11 10.56 -9.70
C TYR A 123 13.81 11.97 -10.21
N GLN A 124 14.65 12.95 -9.84
CA GLN A 124 14.50 14.34 -10.31
C GLN A 124 14.65 14.45 -11.83
N GLN A 125 15.51 13.64 -12.42
CA GLN A 125 15.71 13.56 -13.88
C GLN A 125 14.64 12.70 -14.59
N ARG A 126 13.61 12.22 -13.88
CA ARG A 126 12.53 11.37 -14.39
C ARG A 126 13.01 10.03 -14.99
N GLN A 127 14.19 9.58 -14.63
CA GLN A 127 14.73 8.27 -15.02
C GLN A 127 14.19 7.17 -14.09
N CYS A 128 13.93 7.49 -12.82
CA CYS A 128 13.31 6.63 -11.84
C CYS A 128 11.83 6.99 -11.70
N ASN A 129 10.95 6.03 -11.93
CA ASN A 129 9.50 6.24 -11.96
C ASN A 129 8.79 5.22 -11.07
N LEU A 130 7.63 5.63 -10.55
CA LEU A 130 6.76 4.71 -9.85
C LEU A 130 6.22 3.65 -10.82
N THR A 131 6.34 2.40 -10.45
CA THR A 131 5.78 1.27 -11.19
C THR A 131 5.12 0.31 -10.21
N GLY A 132 3.98 -0.21 -10.58
CA GLY A 132 3.22 -1.19 -9.81
C GLY A 132 2.56 -2.20 -10.72
N ARG A 133 2.11 -3.28 -10.14
CA ARG A 133 1.38 -4.33 -10.85
C ARG A 133 0.32 -4.94 -9.96
N PHE A 134 -0.83 -5.24 -10.52
CA PHE A 134 -1.84 -6.06 -9.89
C PHE A 134 -1.56 -7.51 -10.21
N LEU A 135 -1.58 -8.38 -9.19
CA LEU A 135 -1.46 -9.83 -9.30
C LEU A 135 -2.81 -10.46 -8.92
N PHE A 136 -3.46 -11.15 -9.84
CA PHE A 136 -4.80 -11.64 -9.64
C PHE A 136 -5.08 -12.90 -10.48
N PHE A 137 -6.18 -13.58 -10.16
CA PHE A 137 -6.78 -14.60 -11.00
C PHE A 137 -8.08 -14.09 -11.60
N ILE A 138 -8.40 -14.54 -12.81
CA ILE A 138 -9.69 -14.26 -13.45
C ILE A 138 -10.59 -15.48 -13.23
N PRO A 139 -11.72 -15.34 -12.48
CA PRO A 139 -12.66 -16.43 -12.30
C PRO A 139 -13.20 -16.95 -13.64
N GLY A 140 -13.37 -18.26 -13.76
CA GLY A 140 -13.86 -18.89 -14.99
C GLY A 140 -12.81 -19.14 -16.07
N ILE A 141 -11.60 -18.60 -15.95
CA ILE A 141 -10.46 -18.87 -16.85
C ILE A 141 -9.62 -20.00 -16.27
N ARG A 142 -9.35 -21.02 -17.08
CA ARG A 142 -8.60 -22.21 -16.69
C ARG A 142 -7.09 -21.98 -16.70
N SER A 143 -6.62 -21.14 -15.79
CA SER A 143 -5.20 -20.88 -15.60
C SER A 143 -4.83 -20.97 -14.13
N ILE A 144 -3.76 -21.70 -13.83
CA ILE A 144 -3.12 -21.73 -12.49
C ILE A 144 -2.10 -20.61 -12.34
N SER A 145 -1.76 -19.91 -13.40
CA SER A 145 -0.84 -18.77 -13.37
C SER A 145 -1.60 -17.48 -13.04
N ALA A 146 -1.04 -16.68 -12.16
CA ALA A 146 -1.59 -15.36 -11.89
C ALA A 146 -1.41 -14.43 -13.10
N PHE A 147 -2.40 -13.58 -13.33
CA PHE A 147 -2.32 -12.50 -14.29
C PHE A 147 -1.61 -11.31 -13.67
N GLU A 148 -0.84 -10.59 -14.49
CA GLU A 148 -0.20 -9.35 -14.10
C GLU A 148 -0.74 -8.18 -14.94
N LEU A 149 -1.13 -7.10 -14.26
CA LEU A 149 -1.52 -5.85 -14.90
C LEU A 149 -0.64 -4.72 -14.38
N HIS A 150 0.26 -4.25 -15.23
CA HIS A 150 1.18 -3.16 -14.87
C HIS A 150 0.50 -1.79 -14.92
N THR A 151 0.89 -0.92 -13.99
CA THR A 151 0.50 0.49 -13.96
C THR A 151 1.63 1.36 -13.43
N ASN A 152 1.76 2.55 -14.01
CA ASN A 152 2.66 3.61 -13.54
C ASN A 152 1.84 4.79 -12.96
N SER A 153 0.54 4.64 -12.86
CA SER A 153 -0.34 5.68 -12.36
C SER A 153 -0.39 5.67 -10.84
N PHE A 154 0.13 6.72 -10.21
CA PHE A 154 -0.02 6.95 -8.78
C PHE A 154 -1.51 6.95 -8.37
N TYR A 155 -2.36 7.59 -9.16
CA TYR A 155 -3.81 7.66 -8.88
C TYR A 155 -4.45 6.27 -8.87
N ALA A 156 -4.12 5.41 -9.84
CA ALA A 156 -4.63 4.04 -9.89
C ALA A 156 -4.21 3.23 -8.65
N MET A 157 -2.92 3.32 -8.30
CA MET A 157 -2.38 2.59 -7.15
C MET A 157 -2.97 3.08 -5.83
N ASN A 158 -3.00 4.38 -5.62
CA ASN A 158 -3.55 4.96 -4.39
C ASN A 158 -5.03 4.63 -4.21
N ALA A 159 -5.84 4.77 -5.26
CA ALA A 159 -7.25 4.40 -5.22
C ALA A 159 -7.48 2.91 -4.95
N ALA A 160 -6.63 2.03 -5.51
CA ALA A 160 -6.72 0.60 -5.26
C ALA A 160 -6.32 0.24 -3.82
N ILE A 161 -5.24 0.84 -3.27
CA ILE A 161 -4.83 0.65 -1.88
C ILE A 161 -5.98 1.00 -0.93
N GLN A 162 -6.60 2.15 -1.11
CA GLN A 162 -7.73 2.57 -0.28
C GLN A 162 -8.89 1.60 -0.34
N LYS A 163 -9.21 1.07 -1.53
CA LYS A 163 -10.27 0.06 -1.68
C LYS A 163 -9.89 -1.26 -1.01
N PHE A 164 -8.63 -1.71 -1.11
CA PHE A 164 -8.16 -2.89 -0.40
C PHE A 164 -8.23 -2.70 1.11
N GLU A 165 -7.80 -1.57 1.62
CA GLU A 165 -7.85 -1.26 3.06
C GLU A 165 -9.29 -1.18 3.55
N THR A 166 -10.18 -0.51 2.80
CA THR A 166 -11.61 -0.41 3.12
C THR A 166 -12.28 -1.79 3.14
N VAL A 167 -12.09 -2.60 2.08
CA VAL A 167 -12.67 -3.94 2.00
C VAL A 167 -12.07 -4.85 3.06
N GLY A 168 -10.75 -4.81 3.25
CA GLY A 168 -10.07 -5.57 4.29
C GLY A 168 -10.59 -5.22 5.69
N PHE A 169 -10.79 -3.92 5.95
CA PHE A 169 -11.35 -3.47 7.22
C PHE A 169 -12.77 -4.01 7.46
N LEU A 170 -13.67 -3.91 6.46
CA LEU A 170 -15.04 -4.41 6.53
C LEU A 170 -15.12 -5.94 6.66
N ARG A 171 -14.10 -6.67 6.22
CA ARG A 171 -14.05 -8.14 6.19
C ARG A 171 -13.06 -8.74 7.21
N GLY A 172 -12.69 -8.00 8.25
CA GLY A 172 -11.78 -8.50 9.28
C GLY A 172 -10.36 -8.78 8.78
N GLY A 173 -9.84 -7.98 7.85
CA GLY A 173 -8.50 -8.08 7.26
C GLY A 173 -8.45 -8.86 5.94
N ARG A 174 -9.57 -9.36 5.43
CA ARG A 174 -9.61 -10.23 4.24
C ARG A 174 -9.89 -9.46 2.97
N ILE A 175 -8.97 -9.54 2.00
CA ILE A 175 -9.16 -9.06 0.62
C ILE A 175 -9.08 -10.20 -0.40
N SER A 176 -8.57 -11.37 0.01
CA SER A 176 -8.45 -12.52 -0.88
C SER A 176 -9.80 -13.14 -1.24
N GLY A 177 -9.82 -13.84 -2.38
CA GLY A 177 -10.98 -14.58 -2.87
C GLY A 177 -12.15 -13.69 -3.27
N PHE A 178 -13.37 -14.19 -3.05
CA PHE A 178 -14.61 -13.46 -3.32
C PHE A 178 -14.98 -12.56 -2.14
N LEU A 179 -15.67 -11.46 -2.42
CA LEU A 179 -16.00 -10.42 -1.45
C LEU A 179 -17.08 -10.84 -0.45
N ASP A 180 -18.03 -11.68 -0.90
CA ASP A 180 -19.19 -12.12 -0.11
C ASP A 180 -19.52 -13.60 -0.34
N ARG A 181 -20.56 -14.09 0.34
CA ARG A 181 -21.09 -15.47 0.19
C ARG A 181 -21.72 -15.74 -1.17
N GLN A 182 -22.12 -14.69 -1.91
CA GLN A 182 -22.67 -14.78 -3.26
C GLN A 182 -21.57 -14.88 -4.32
N ARG A 183 -20.29 -14.96 -3.88
CA ARG A 183 -19.12 -15.02 -4.73
C ARG A 183 -18.92 -13.78 -5.61
N THR A 184 -19.23 -12.60 -5.09
CA THR A 184 -18.96 -11.35 -5.76
C THR A 184 -17.46 -11.13 -5.88
N PRO A 185 -16.89 -11.00 -7.10
CA PRO A 185 -15.47 -10.71 -7.28
C PRO A 185 -15.21 -9.20 -7.22
N PHE A 186 -13.96 -8.82 -7.11
CA PHE A 186 -13.54 -7.49 -7.56
C PHE A 186 -13.65 -7.38 -9.08
N TYR A 187 -13.70 -6.17 -9.59
CA TYR A 187 -13.59 -5.91 -11.03
C TYR A 187 -12.48 -4.92 -11.32
N LEU A 188 -11.75 -5.18 -12.40
CA LEU A 188 -10.84 -4.19 -12.99
C LEU A 188 -11.52 -3.53 -14.19
N THR A 189 -11.49 -2.20 -14.20
CA THR A 189 -12.03 -1.36 -15.25
C THR A 189 -11.10 -0.17 -15.50
N LYS A 190 -11.42 0.66 -16.47
CA LYS A 190 -10.75 1.94 -16.68
C LYS A 190 -11.75 3.07 -16.64
N LYS A 191 -11.39 4.15 -15.93
CA LYS A 191 -12.18 5.40 -15.87
C LYS A 191 -11.42 6.52 -16.53
N LEU A 192 -12.11 7.35 -17.29
CA LEU A 192 -11.54 8.57 -17.83
C LEU A 192 -11.48 9.62 -16.72
N MET A 193 -10.29 10.11 -16.44
CA MET A 193 -10.02 11.12 -15.42
C MET A 193 -9.11 12.20 -15.98
N GLU A 194 -9.32 13.43 -15.55
CA GLU A 194 -8.38 14.53 -15.82
C GLU A 194 -7.23 14.47 -14.82
N VAL A 195 -6.05 14.21 -15.31
CA VAL A 195 -4.81 14.09 -14.52
C VAL A 195 -3.94 15.31 -14.74
N ALA A 196 -3.40 15.86 -13.65
CA ALA A 196 -2.42 16.92 -13.72
C ALA A 196 -1.13 16.41 -14.38
N HIS A 197 -0.68 17.10 -15.40
CA HIS A 197 0.54 16.84 -16.14
C HIS A 197 1.35 18.13 -16.29
N ILE A 198 2.67 18.03 -16.22
CA ILE A 198 3.55 19.15 -16.51
C ILE A 198 3.97 19.02 -17.98
N ASP A 199 3.59 20.03 -18.79
CA ASP A 199 3.95 20.08 -20.22
C ASP A 199 5.45 20.30 -20.42
N GLU A 200 5.89 20.28 -21.68
CA GLU A 200 7.29 20.53 -22.05
C GLU A 200 7.78 21.94 -21.68
N GLN A 201 6.84 22.89 -21.51
CA GLN A 201 7.13 24.25 -21.09
C GLN A 201 7.09 24.43 -19.55
N GLY A 202 6.90 23.35 -18.79
CA GLY A 202 6.86 23.37 -17.33
C GLY A 202 5.52 23.85 -16.74
N ARG A 203 4.45 23.98 -17.53
CA ARG A 203 3.14 24.43 -17.07
C ARG A 203 2.29 23.23 -16.63
N ALA A 204 1.55 23.40 -15.55
CA ALA A 204 0.58 22.42 -15.10
C ALA A 204 -0.67 22.44 -16.03
N VAL A 205 -0.90 21.35 -16.74
CA VAL A 205 -2.05 21.15 -17.61
C VAL A 205 -2.83 19.93 -17.14
N ARG A 206 -4.16 19.92 -17.38
CA ARG A 206 -4.97 18.73 -17.14
C ARG A 206 -5.17 17.97 -18.45
N VAL A 207 -4.87 16.68 -18.42
CA VAL A 207 -4.95 15.81 -19.59
C VAL A 207 -5.88 14.64 -19.27
N PRO A 208 -6.87 14.34 -20.15
CA PRO A 208 -7.73 13.19 -19.97
C PRO A 208 -6.93 11.89 -20.14
N GLN A 209 -6.99 11.02 -19.14
CA GLN A 209 -6.33 9.73 -19.15
C GLN A 209 -7.25 8.61 -18.67
N TRP A 210 -7.16 7.46 -19.32
CA TRP A 210 -7.83 6.24 -18.89
C TRP A 210 -7.02 5.59 -17.77
N ILE A 211 -7.51 5.75 -16.55
CA ILE A 211 -6.86 5.24 -15.33
C ILE A 211 -7.51 3.92 -14.93
N ILE A 212 -6.68 2.93 -14.55
CA ILE A 212 -7.16 1.67 -14.00
C ILE A 212 -7.89 1.94 -12.70
N ASP A 213 -9.09 1.40 -12.58
CA ASP A 213 -9.91 1.45 -11.38
C ASP A 213 -10.25 0.03 -10.92
N LEU A 214 -10.15 -0.18 -9.61
CA LEU A 214 -10.54 -1.41 -8.93
C LEU A 214 -11.94 -1.20 -8.34
N GLU A 215 -12.91 -1.99 -8.76
CA GLU A 215 -14.27 -1.94 -8.25
C GLU A 215 -14.52 -3.08 -7.26
N ALA A 216 -15.23 -2.78 -6.18
CA ALA A 216 -15.73 -3.76 -5.21
C ALA A 216 -17.25 -3.58 -5.09
N PRO A 217 -18.06 -4.19 -6.00
CA PRO A 217 -19.49 -4.00 -6.05
C PRO A 217 -20.19 -4.88 -5.01
N VAL A 218 -19.97 -4.58 -3.74
CA VAL A 218 -20.58 -5.29 -2.61
C VAL A 218 -21.57 -4.40 -1.89
N ASP A 219 -22.65 -5.01 -1.39
CA ASP A 219 -23.50 -4.35 -0.42
C ASP A 219 -22.80 -4.30 0.93
N VAL A 220 -22.40 -3.09 1.32
CA VAL A 220 -21.76 -2.83 2.62
C VAL A 220 -22.63 -3.36 3.76
N THR A 221 -23.95 -3.26 3.65
CA THR A 221 -24.91 -3.77 4.65
C THR A 221 -24.83 -5.29 4.76
N ALA A 222 -24.64 -6.00 3.64
CA ALA A 222 -24.49 -7.46 3.63
C ALA A 222 -23.15 -7.88 4.29
N LEU A 223 -22.05 -7.16 4.00
CA LEU A 223 -20.76 -7.40 4.65
C LEU A 223 -20.80 -7.16 6.16
N LEU A 224 -21.54 -6.15 6.60
CA LEU A 224 -21.70 -5.81 8.00
C LEU A 224 -22.56 -6.83 8.77
N ARG A 225 -23.57 -7.43 8.10
CA ARG A 225 -24.42 -8.49 8.71
C ARG A 225 -23.69 -9.82 8.89
N ASP A 226 -22.63 -10.07 8.14
CA ASP A 226 -21.82 -11.27 8.28
C ASP A 226 -20.86 -11.20 9.51
N ASN A 227 -20.69 -10.02 10.08
CA ASN A 227 -20.03 -9.82 11.37
C ASN A 227 -21.14 -9.73 12.44
N GLU A 228 -21.21 -10.68 13.35
CA GLU A 228 -22.27 -10.84 14.36
C GLU A 228 -22.43 -9.66 15.35
N ASP A 229 -21.62 -8.61 15.21
CA ASP A 229 -21.63 -7.40 16.04
C ASP A 229 -22.04 -6.16 15.25
N THR A 230 -23.30 -5.80 15.32
CA THR A 230 -23.90 -4.64 14.60
C THR A 230 -23.25 -3.29 14.97
N GLU A 231 -22.79 -3.11 16.20
CA GLU A 231 -22.10 -1.87 16.65
C GLU A 231 -20.70 -1.75 16.07
N THR A 232 -19.93 -2.84 16.04
CA THR A 232 -18.61 -2.88 15.42
C THR A 232 -18.70 -2.58 13.92
N ALA A 233 -19.77 -3.05 13.29
CA ALA A 233 -20.06 -2.86 11.90
C ALA A 233 -20.35 -1.39 11.55
N LEU A 234 -21.11 -0.66 12.39
CA LEU A 234 -21.39 0.76 12.19
C LEU A 234 -20.14 1.64 12.37
N VAL A 235 -19.34 1.36 13.39
CA VAL A 235 -18.06 2.06 13.61
C VAL A 235 -17.09 1.78 12.44
N GLN A 236 -17.08 0.56 11.93
CA GLN A 236 -16.30 0.18 10.77
C GLN A 236 -16.76 0.89 9.50
N ALA A 237 -18.06 1.02 9.28
CA ALA A 237 -18.60 1.75 8.13
C ALA A 237 -18.27 3.26 8.20
N GLN A 238 -18.32 3.86 9.38
CA GLN A 238 -17.95 5.26 9.58
C GLN A 238 -16.47 5.51 9.31
N LEU A 239 -15.58 4.65 9.82
CA LEU A 239 -14.14 4.73 9.56
C LEU A 239 -13.80 4.49 8.08
N ALA A 240 -14.48 3.54 7.44
CA ALA A 240 -14.33 3.30 6.00
C ALA A 240 -14.75 4.53 5.18
N THR A 241 -15.84 5.20 5.59
CA THR A 241 -16.30 6.44 4.96
C THR A 241 -15.29 7.57 5.14
N GLN A 242 -14.67 7.69 6.30
CA GLN A 242 -13.63 8.69 6.56
C GLN A 242 -12.36 8.43 5.73
N LEU A 243 -11.95 7.16 5.57
CA LEU A 243 -10.82 6.79 4.71
C LEU A 243 -11.07 7.16 3.23
N LEU A 244 -12.29 6.97 2.76
CA LEU A 244 -12.68 7.32 1.39
C LEU A 244 -12.81 8.84 1.19
N GLN A 245 -13.28 9.58 2.19
CA GLN A 245 -13.42 11.04 2.15
C GLN A 245 -12.09 11.76 2.29
N GLY A 246 -11.15 11.26 3.09
CA GLY A 246 -9.81 11.82 3.25
C GLY A 246 -8.98 11.86 1.97
N SER A 247 -9.40 11.13 0.94
CA SER A 247 -8.74 11.09 -0.37
C SER A 247 -9.28 12.11 -1.37
N SER A 248 -10.49 12.63 -1.20
CA SER A 248 -11.06 13.60 -2.13
C SER A 248 -10.52 15.03 -1.92
N VAL A 249 -9.90 15.30 -0.77
CA VAL A 249 -9.37 16.63 -0.41
C VAL A 249 -7.99 16.91 -1.00
N ALA A 250 -7.25 15.88 -1.44
CA ALA A 250 -5.93 16.06 -2.04
C ALA A 250 -5.93 16.62 -3.48
N ALA A 251 -7.09 16.79 -4.10
CA ALA A 251 -7.21 17.31 -5.48
C ALA A 251 -7.46 18.82 -5.57
N SER A 252 -7.60 19.53 -4.45
CA SER A 252 -7.87 20.98 -4.43
C SER A 252 -7.16 21.65 -3.26
N ALA A 253 -5.84 21.72 -3.29
CA ALA A 253 -5.07 22.49 -2.32
C ALA A 253 -4.60 23.79 -2.97
N GLU A 254 -5.37 24.86 -2.83
CA GLU A 254 -4.82 26.20 -2.67
C GLU A 254 -4.30 26.36 -1.23
N PRO A 255 -3.20 27.09 -1.00
CA PRO A 255 -2.61 27.22 0.32
C PRO A 255 -3.45 28.18 1.18
N LEU A 256 -4.24 27.66 2.10
CA LEU A 256 -4.90 28.41 3.15
C LEU A 256 -4.02 28.44 4.41
N GLN A 257 -3.82 29.65 4.93
CA GLN A 257 -3.15 29.94 6.18
C GLN A 257 -3.84 29.27 7.38
N PRO A 258 -3.13 28.92 8.45
CA PRO A 258 -3.73 28.23 9.59
C PRO A 258 -4.50 29.21 10.48
N GLU A 259 -5.81 29.20 10.39
CA GLU A 259 -6.65 29.70 11.49
C GLU A 259 -6.88 28.58 12.50
N ALA A 260 -6.56 28.87 13.75
CA ALA A 260 -6.75 27.98 14.88
C ALA A 260 -8.25 27.82 15.16
N THR A 261 -8.79 26.64 14.88
CA THR A 261 -10.12 26.26 15.31
C THR A 261 -10.04 25.26 16.45
N GLU A 262 -10.64 25.62 17.56
CA GLU A 262 -10.78 24.79 18.76
C GLU A 262 -11.38 23.43 18.43
N VAL A 263 -10.67 22.39 18.86
CA VAL A 263 -11.10 20.99 18.71
C VAL A 263 -12.13 20.70 19.78
N ALA A 264 -13.39 20.60 19.39
CA ALA A 264 -14.45 20.05 20.24
C ALA A 264 -14.09 18.62 20.65
N SER A 265 -14.14 18.35 21.95
CA SER A 265 -13.88 17.05 22.57
C SER A 265 -14.90 16.03 22.06
N VAL A 266 -14.46 15.10 21.22
CA VAL A 266 -15.26 13.92 20.86
C VAL A 266 -15.10 12.90 21.98
N GLU A 267 -16.18 12.66 22.71
CA GLU A 267 -16.27 11.60 23.71
C GLU A 267 -15.96 10.24 23.09
N ALA A 268 -15.08 9.48 23.72
CA ALA A 268 -14.68 8.16 23.27
C ALA A 268 -15.85 7.16 23.41
N PRO A 269 -16.03 6.23 22.45
CA PRO A 269 -17.08 5.22 22.52
C PRO A 269 -16.90 4.30 23.73
N PRO A 270 -17.99 3.75 24.30
CA PRO A 270 -17.93 2.90 25.48
C PRO A 270 -17.13 1.60 25.23
N LEU A 271 -16.39 1.22 26.25
CA LEU A 271 -15.45 0.08 26.23
C LEU A 271 -16.19 -1.25 26.40
N ARG A 272 -15.78 -2.26 25.65
CA ARG A 272 -16.17 -3.65 25.90
C ARG A 272 -15.56 -4.13 27.23
N GLU A 273 -16.27 -4.96 27.96
CA GLU A 273 -15.76 -5.61 29.18
C GLU A 273 -14.47 -6.38 28.83
N GLY A 274 -13.36 -6.00 29.48
CA GLY A 274 -12.04 -6.61 29.30
C GLY A 274 -11.02 -5.82 28.47
N GLN A 275 -11.38 -4.69 27.83
CA GLN A 275 -10.40 -3.86 27.12
C GLN A 275 -9.92 -2.68 27.99
N PRO A 276 -8.58 -2.41 28.03
CA PRO A 276 -8.05 -1.33 28.84
C PRO A 276 -8.47 0.04 28.30
N SER A 277 -8.98 0.90 29.19
CA SER A 277 -9.23 2.30 28.85
C SER A 277 -7.91 3.03 28.65
N LEU A 278 -7.95 4.15 27.91
CA LEU A 278 -6.75 4.99 27.76
C LEU A 278 -6.26 5.52 29.12
N GLU A 279 -7.19 5.81 30.04
CA GLU A 279 -6.87 6.26 31.39
C GLU A 279 -6.19 5.17 32.21
N GLN A 280 -6.69 3.95 32.19
CA GLN A 280 -6.07 2.80 32.85
C GLN A 280 -4.65 2.54 32.31
N LEU A 281 -4.47 2.64 31.00
CA LEU A 281 -3.18 2.48 30.36
C LEU A 281 -2.22 3.60 30.77
N MET A 282 -2.67 4.85 30.79
CA MET A 282 -1.83 5.99 31.20
C MET A 282 -1.51 5.97 32.69
N ALA A 283 -2.44 5.54 33.55
CA ALA A 283 -2.17 5.33 34.98
C ALA A 283 -1.09 4.26 35.18
N ARG A 284 -1.11 3.19 34.38
CA ARG A 284 -0.08 2.15 34.43
C ARG A 284 1.29 2.67 33.99
N VAL A 285 1.33 3.46 32.90
CA VAL A 285 2.56 4.12 32.41
C VAL A 285 3.17 5.00 33.50
N GLN A 286 2.34 5.79 34.19
CA GLN A 286 2.81 6.63 35.31
C GLN A 286 3.31 5.78 36.48
N ALA A 287 2.66 4.66 36.81
CA ALA A 287 3.11 3.75 37.84
C ALA A 287 4.50 3.14 37.56
N TYR A 288 4.91 3.06 36.27
CA TYR A 288 6.26 2.64 35.86
C TYR A 288 7.27 3.81 35.84
N GLY A 289 6.88 5.01 36.28
CA GLY A 289 7.75 6.18 36.29
C GLY A 289 8.00 6.81 34.92
N ILE A 290 7.21 6.44 33.91
CA ILE A 290 7.38 6.93 32.54
C ILE A 290 6.53 8.18 32.34
N ALA A 291 7.17 9.30 31.92
CA ALA A 291 6.46 10.53 31.59
C ALA A 291 5.48 10.31 30.43
N ARG A 292 4.29 10.86 30.56
CA ARG A 292 3.16 10.68 29.61
C ARG A 292 3.55 11.08 28.19
N GLU A 293 4.22 12.20 28.02
CA GLU A 293 4.67 12.73 26.73
C GLU A 293 5.70 11.80 26.08
N ARG A 294 6.63 11.27 26.90
CA ARG A 294 7.66 10.33 26.45
C ARG A 294 7.05 9.03 26.00
N TYR A 295 6.11 8.49 26.74
CA TYR A 295 5.40 7.28 26.35
C TYR A 295 4.56 7.49 25.08
N GLN A 296 3.90 8.63 24.95
CA GLN A 296 3.14 8.97 23.75
C GLN A 296 4.03 9.04 22.51
N ALA A 297 5.20 9.68 22.61
CA ALA A 297 6.16 9.75 21.51
C ALA A 297 6.67 8.36 21.09
N TYR A 298 6.91 7.48 22.06
CA TYR A 298 7.28 6.09 21.83
C TYR A 298 6.14 5.31 21.15
N ALA A 299 4.94 5.38 21.70
CA ALA A 299 3.77 4.65 21.23
C ALA A 299 3.27 5.12 19.86
N ASP A 300 3.29 6.44 19.59
CA ASP A 300 2.96 7.02 18.28
C ASP A 300 3.91 6.51 17.19
N ARG A 301 5.17 6.28 17.55
CA ARG A 301 6.17 5.74 16.64
C ARG A 301 6.00 4.25 16.41
N ARG A 302 5.71 3.49 17.48
CA ARG A 302 5.64 2.03 17.44
C ARG A 302 4.35 1.48 16.84
N TRP A 303 3.22 2.14 17.10
CA TRP A 303 1.89 1.69 16.69
C TRP A 303 1.12 2.69 15.82
N GLY A 304 1.76 3.85 15.50
CA GLY A 304 1.13 4.93 14.73
C GLY A 304 0.29 5.87 15.59
N ARG A 305 0.07 7.10 15.12
CA ARG A 305 -0.63 8.16 15.88
C ARG A 305 -2.07 7.82 16.30
N GLY A 306 -2.69 6.85 15.64
CA GLY A 306 -4.06 6.40 15.93
C GLY A 306 -4.21 5.37 17.06
N TRP A 307 -3.12 4.91 17.69
CA TRP A 307 -3.14 3.84 18.68
C TRP A 307 -4.03 4.14 19.91
N LYS A 308 -4.16 5.41 20.28
CA LYS A 308 -5.00 5.86 21.42
C LYS A 308 -6.48 5.65 21.18
N ILE A 309 -6.91 5.83 19.92
CA ILE A 309 -8.30 5.74 19.49
C ILE A 309 -8.65 4.29 19.17
N ASN A 310 -7.71 3.54 18.60
CA ASN A 310 -7.91 2.17 18.20
C ASN A 310 -7.84 1.21 19.41
N PRO A 311 -8.91 0.44 19.70
CA PRO A 311 -8.94 -0.55 20.78
C PRO A 311 -7.81 -1.58 20.67
N HIS A 312 -7.50 -2.06 19.47
CA HIS A 312 -6.38 -2.97 19.24
C HIS A 312 -5.02 -2.32 19.49
N GLY A 313 -4.88 -1.03 19.19
CA GLY A 313 -3.68 -0.27 19.52
C GLY A 313 -3.48 -0.18 21.03
N ARG A 314 -4.55 0.11 21.78
CA ARG A 314 -4.51 0.13 23.24
C ARG A 314 -4.25 -1.25 23.84
N ALA A 315 -4.86 -2.31 23.30
CA ALA A 315 -4.62 -3.68 23.75
C ALA A 315 -3.13 -4.07 23.56
N ARG A 316 -2.52 -3.77 22.40
CA ARG A 316 -1.09 -4.02 22.18
C ARG A 316 -0.19 -3.24 23.13
N ALA A 317 -0.55 -1.99 23.40
CA ALA A 317 0.15 -1.15 24.36
C ALA A 317 0.05 -1.70 25.78
N TRP A 318 -1.14 -2.19 26.16
CA TRP A 318 -1.37 -2.85 27.44
C TRP A 318 -0.61 -4.17 27.59
N ASP A 319 -0.65 -5.02 26.56
CA ASP A 319 0.08 -6.30 26.55
C ASP A 319 1.59 -6.10 26.67
N GLU A 320 2.10 -5.02 26.08
CA GLU A 320 3.52 -4.68 26.20
C GLU A 320 3.84 -4.21 27.64
N LEU A 321 3.00 -3.36 28.25
CA LEU A 321 3.17 -2.96 29.64
C LEU A 321 3.10 -4.17 30.59
N GLU A 322 2.18 -5.10 30.36
CA GLU A 322 2.06 -6.32 31.20
C GLU A 322 3.30 -7.21 31.10
N ARG A 323 3.96 -7.31 29.93
CA ARG A 323 5.21 -8.07 29.80
C ARG A 323 6.34 -7.53 30.68
N TYR A 324 6.35 -6.22 30.90
CA TYR A 324 7.34 -5.54 31.74
C TYR A 324 6.84 -5.25 33.15
N ARG A 325 5.78 -5.94 33.60
CA ARG A 325 5.20 -5.76 34.94
C ARG A 325 6.21 -5.95 36.06
N ASN A 326 7.11 -6.91 35.91
CA ASN A 326 8.12 -7.26 36.89
C ASN A 326 9.47 -6.55 36.66
N ASP A 327 9.59 -5.78 35.56
CA ASP A 327 10.81 -5.03 35.21
C ASP A 327 10.47 -3.67 34.58
N PRO A 328 9.87 -2.73 35.36
CA PRO A 328 9.54 -1.39 34.86
C PRO A 328 10.75 -0.59 34.43
N GLN A 329 11.91 -0.80 35.06
CA GLN A 329 13.14 -0.11 34.71
C GLN A 329 13.67 -0.55 33.34
N GLY A 330 13.67 -1.84 33.07
CA GLY A 330 14.06 -2.37 31.74
C GLY A 330 13.11 -1.86 30.63
N TYR A 331 11.84 -1.60 30.96
CA TYR A 331 10.93 -0.98 29.99
C TYR A 331 11.25 0.49 29.72
N LEU A 332 11.61 1.25 30.75
CA LEU A 332 12.03 2.63 30.64
C LEU A 332 13.31 2.74 29.78
N ASP A 333 14.30 1.90 30.04
CA ASP A 333 15.55 1.84 29.28
C ASP A 333 15.32 1.50 27.81
N LYS A 334 14.39 0.58 27.52
CA LYS A 334 13.97 0.26 26.16
C LYS A 334 13.36 1.47 25.44
N ILE A 335 12.40 2.16 26.09
CA ILE A 335 11.78 3.37 25.53
C ILE A 335 12.81 4.43 25.23
N GLU A 336 13.75 4.67 26.15
CA GLU A 336 14.82 5.64 25.97
C GLU A 336 15.74 5.27 24.82
N SER A 337 16.14 4.02 24.74
CA SER A 337 16.96 3.51 23.63
C SER A 337 16.29 3.70 22.27
N GLU A 338 15.01 3.33 22.15
CA GLU A 338 14.25 3.48 20.89
C GLU A 338 14.02 4.95 20.52
N LEU A 339 13.87 5.85 21.49
CA LEU A 339 13.74 7.30 21.23
C LEU A 339 15.09 7.96 20.90
N GLN A 340 16.21 7.53 21.52
CA GLN A 340 17.54 8.04 21.23
C GLN A 340 18.09 7.60 19.88
N LEU A 341 17.84 6.36 19.46
CA LEU A 341 18.17 5.89 18.11
C LEU A 341 17.48 6.74 17.03
N ALA A 342 16.32 7.32 17.37
CA ALA A 342 15.59 8.19 16.47
C ALA A 342 16.16 9.62 16.37
N SER A 343 16.75 10.13 17.41
CA SER A 343 17.37 11.47 17.41
C SER A 343 18.70 11.47 16.65
N ARG A 344 19.46 10.36 16.72
CA ARG A 344 20.73 10.19 15.99
C ARG A 344 20.53 10.02 14.47
N GLY A 345 19.43 9.41 14.03
CA GLY A 345 19.10 9.28 12.61
C GLY A 345 18.54 10.56 11.95
N ARG A 346 18.33 11.64 12.71
CA ARG A 346 17.94 12.97 12.18
C ARG A 346 19.08 13.98 12.14
N ALA A 347 20.22 13.64 12.73
CA ALA A 347 21.38 14.54 12.86
C ALA A 347 22.59 14.13 11.98
N SER A 348 22.41 13.13 11.12
CA SER A 348 23.42 12.68 10.14
C SER A 348 22.95 12.83 8.69
#